data_0d00daf43d36de57494896b5287aa37b
#
_entry.id   0d00daf43d36de57494896b5287aa37b
#
_cell.length_a   1.000
_cell.length_b   1.000
_cell.length_c   1.000
_cell.angle_alpha   90.00
_cell.angle_beta   90.00
_cell.angle_gamma   90.00
#
_symmetry.space_group_name_H-M   'P 1'
#
loop_
_entity.id
_entity.type
_entity.pdbx_description
1 polymer ?
#
loop_
_entity_poly.entity_id
_entity_poly.type
_entity_poly.pdbx_seq_one_letter_code
_entity_poly.pdbx_strand_id
1 'polypeptide(L)'
;MNSTPENRIDRKFRELKARGQKAFVAYITAGDPSPEKTPDLVWALERAGADIVELGVPFSDPLADGVVNQLSAQRALEAGTTTPGIMEILKAIRRQSQIPIVLY
;
A
#
# COMPACT_ATOMS: atom_id res chain seq x y z
N MET A 1 19.93 -26.82 -2.12
CA MET A 1 19.45 -25.70 -2.94
C MET A 1 18.23 -25.08 -2.30
N ASN A 2 18.35 -23.86 -1.93
CA ASN A 2 17.24 -23.16 -1.34
C ASN A 2 16.47 -22.40 -2.42
N SER A 3 15.21 -22.75 -2.61
CA SER A 3 14.36 -22.06 -3.57
C SER A 3 13.21 -21.41 -2.83
N THR A 4 13.44 -20.19 -2.37
CA THR A 4 12.35 -19.37 -1.86
C THR A 4 11.48 -18.97 -3.04
N PRO A 5 10.15 -19.19 -2.97
CA PRO A 5 9.26 -18.74 -4.03
C PRO A 5 9.41 -17.24 -4.25
N GLU A 6 9.41 -16.84 -5.52
CA GLU A 6 9.45 -15.45 -5.90
C GLU A 6 8.16 -14.75 -5.43
N ASN A 7 8.29 -13.68 -4.66
CA ASN A 7 7.15 -12.89 -4.24
C ASN A 7 6.81 -11.82 -5.29
N ARG A 8 5.70 -11.09 -5.07
CA ARG A 8 5.25 -10.07 -6.02
C ARG A 8 6.25 -8.94 -6.20
N ILE A 9 6.98 -8.58 -5.15
CA ILE A 9 7.98 -7.51 -5.20
C ILE A 9 9.17 -7.94 -6.05
N ASP A 10 9.70 -9.13 -5.81
CA ASP A 10 10.81 -9.68 -6.59
C ASP A 10 10.44 -9.76 -8.05
N ARG A 11 9.24 -10.25 -8.35
CA ARG A 11 8.76 -10.37 -9.72
C ARG A 11 8.67 -9.01 -10.39
N LYS A 12 8.13 -8.01 -9.69
CA LYS A 12 7.99 -6.67 -10.25
C LYS A 12 9.35 -6.07 -10.60
N PHE A 13 10.33 -6.17 -9.71
CA PHE A 13 11.67 -5.65 -9.97
C PHE A 13 12.34 -6.39 -11.11
N ARG A 14 12.15 -7.70 -11.20
CA ARG A 14 12.71 -8.49 -12.31
C ARG A 14 12.10 -8.03 -13.65
N GLU A 15 10.79 -7.84 -13.70
CA GLU A 15 10.10 -7.38 -14.91
C GLU A 15 10.55 -5.98 -15.33
N LEU A 16 10.66 -5.07 -14.35
CA LEU A 16 11.11 -3.70 -14.63
C LEU A 16 12.55 -3.67 -15.11
N LYS A 17 13.42 -4.45 -14.48
CA LYS A 17 14.83 -4.53 -14.90
C LYS A 17 14.95 -5.05 -16.32
N ALA A 18 14.16 -6.05 -16.69
CA ALA A 18 14.16 -6.61 -18.04
C ALA A 18 13.75 -5.57 -19.09
N ARG A 19 12.93 -4.58 -18.71
CA ARG A 19 12.50 -3.50 -19.59
C ARG A 19 13.33 -2.22 -19.44
N GLY A 20 14.36 -2.23 -18.60
CA GLY A 20 15.18 -1.05 -18.34
C GLY A 20 14.43 0.07 -17.64
N GLN A 21 13.42 -0.24 -16.84
CA GLN A 21 12.58 0.75 -16.16
C GLN A 21 12.82 0.77 -14.67
N LYS A 22 12.59 1.93 -14.05
CA LYS A 22 12.62 2.12 -12.62
C LYS A 22 11.26 1.85 -12.01
N ALA A 23 11.24 1.48 -10.73
CA ALA A 23 9.99 1.29 -9.99
C ALA A 23 9.42 2.63 -9.53
N PHE A 24 8.11 2.81 -9.73
CA PHE A 24 7.37 3.89 -9.09
C PHE A 24 6.67 3.33 -7.86
N VAL A 25 7.10 3.78 -6.69
CA VAL A 25 6.56 3.36 -5.40
C VAL A 25 5.72 4.51 -4.84
N ALA A 26 4.43 4.27 -4.63
CA ALA A 26 3.52 5.28 -4.09
C ALA A 26 3.15 4.92 -2.65
N TYR A 27 3.07 5.92 -1.79
CA TYR A 27 2.65 5.75 -0.40
C TYR A 27 1.28 6.35 -0.19
N ILE A 28 0.38 5.61 0.47
CA ILE A 28 -0.86 6.14 1.05
C ILE A 28 -1.07 5.53 2.43
N THR A 29 -1.88 6.20 3.24
CA THR A 29 -2.26 5.67 4.56
C THR A 29 -3.53 4.85 4.42
N ALA A 30 -3.52 3.62 4.93
CA ALA A 30 -4.71 2.78 4.97
C ALA A 30 -5.79 3.46 5.82
N GLY A 31 -6.98 3.64 5.24
CA GLY A 31 -8.10 4.24 5.95
C GLY A 31 -8.26 5.75 5.78
N ASP A 32 -7.38 6.40 5.03
CA ASP A 32 -7.50 7.84 4.74
C ASP A 32 -7.97 8.02 3.30
N PRO A 33 -9.09 8.66 3.00
CA PRO A 33 -10.02 9.35 3.94
C PRO A 33 -10.93 8.40 4.69
N SER A 34 -11.07 7.16 4.26
CA SER A 34 -11.86 6.15 4.95
C SER A 34 -11.37 4.75 4.57
N PRO A 35 -11.63 3.74 5.41
CA PRO A 35 -11.27 2.36 5.06
C PRO A 35 -11.90 1.90 3.74
N GLU A 36 -13.15 2.29 3.49
CA GLU A 36 -13.90 1.86 2.31
C GLU A 36 -13.33 2.43 1.01
N LYS A 37 -12.70 3.59 1.06
CA LYS A 37 -12.10 4.25 -0.10
C LYS A 37 -10.70 3.72 -0.42
N THR A 38 -10.03 3.08 0.50
CA THR A 38 -8.64 2.67 0.34
C THR A 38 -8.43 1.74 -0.85
N PRO A 39 -9.24 0.68 -1.06
CA PRO A 39 -9.07 -0.16 -2.24
C PRO A 39 -9.18 0.62 -3.56
N ASP A 40 -10.14 1.53 -3.67
CA ASP A 40 -10.31 2.36 -4.87
C ASP A 40 -9.07 3.21 -5.15
N LEU A 41 -8.46 3.76 -4.10
CA LEU A 41 -7.24 4.57 -4.24
C LEU A 41 -6.06 3.71 -4.72
N VAL A 42 -5.92 2.50 -4.20
CA VAL A 42 -4.85 1.59 -4.65
C VAL A 42 -5.05 1.22 -6.11
N TRP A 43 -6.27 0.88 -6.51
CA TRP A 43 -6.56 0.55 -7.91
C TRP A 43 -6.31 1.75 -8.83
N ALA A 44 -6.64 2.97 -8.39
CA ALA A 44 -6.35 4.18 -9.16
C ALA A 44 -4.84 4.42 -9.31
N LEU A 45 -4.07 4.20 -8.25
CA LEU A 45 -2.61 4.30 -8.30
C LEU A 45 -2.01 3.30 -9.28
N GLU A 46 -2.50 2.07 -9.27
CA GLU A 46 -2.04 1.04 -10.20
C GLU A 46 -2.34 1.45 -11.64
N ARG A 47 -3.55 1.92 -11.92
CA ARG A 47 -3.93 2.39 -13.27
C ARG A 47 -3.07 3.58 -13.71
N ALA A 48 -2.66 4.42 -12.76
CA ALA A 48 -1.81 5.58 -13.05
C ALA A 48 -0.34 5.23 -13.26
N GLY A 49 0.05 3.99 -13.03
CA GLY A 49 1.41 3.53 -13.28
C GLY A 49 2.24 3.19 -12.06
N ALA A 50 1.66 3.19 -10.85
CA ALA A 50 2.39 2.74 -9.67
C ALA A 50 2.73 1.26 -9.80
N ASP A 51 3.96 0.91 -9.47
CA ASP A 51 4.45 -0.46 -9.53
C ASP A 51 4.31 -1.16 -8.18
N ILE A 52 4.47 -0.42 -7.10
CA ILE A 52 4.41 -0.91 -5.73
C ILE A 52 3.67 0.15 -4.91
N VAL A 53 2.83 -0.30 -3.98
CA VAL A 53 2.19 0.61 -3.03
C VAL A 53 2.71 0.32 -1.64
N GLU A 54 3.20 1.36 -0.97
CA GLU A 54 3.45 1.32 0.46
C GLU A 54 2.16 1.76 1.16
N LEU A 55 1.58 0.86 1.92
CA LEU A 55 0.33 1.10 2.62
C LEU A 55 0.62 1.32 4.10
N GLY A 56 0.51 2.57 4.54
CA GLY A 56 0.81 2.92 5.92
C GLY A 56 -0.26 2.43 6.88
N VAL A 57 0.17 1.80 7.96
CA VAL A 57 -0.71 1.38 9.05
C VAL A 57 -0.82 2.57 10.01
N PRO A 58 -2.02 3.16 10.19
CA PRO A 58 -2.15 4.31 11.09
C PRO A 58 -2.02 3.90 12.54
N PHE A 59 -1.32 4.73 13.32
CA PHE A 59 -1.24 4.57 14.76
C PHE A 59 -1.18 5.95 15.43
N SER A 60 -1.47 5.98 16.73
CA SER A 60 -1.77 7.22 17.44
C SER A 60 -0.57 8.11 17.73
N ASP A 61 0.66 7.61 17.56
CA ASP A 61 1.86 8.35 17.89
C ASP A 61 2.94 8.23 16.80
N PRO A 62 2.70 8.82 15.63
CA PRO A 62 3.59 8.67 14.48
C PRO A 62 4.77 9.66 14.55
N LEU A 63 5.64 9.50 15.54
CA LEU A 63 6.73 10.45 15.81
C LEU A 63 7.75 10.55 14.69
N ALA A 64 7.92 9.48 13.91
CA ALA A 64 8.91 9.46 12.82
C ALA A 64 8.39 10.05 11.53
N ASP A 65 7.09 10.34 11.43
CA ASP A 65 6.47 10.81 10.21
C ASP A 65 6.49 12.34 10.12
N GLY A 66 6.50 12.85 8.89
CA GLY A 66 6.27 14.27 8.65
C GLY A 66 4.81 14.65 8.89
N VAL A 67 4.54 15.96 8.89
CA VAL A 67 3.22 16.49 9.24
C VAL A 67 2.12 15.95 8.33
N VAL A 68 2.37 15.84 7.03
CA VAL A 68 1.37 15.34 6.08
C VAL A 68 0.96 13.91 6.43
N ASN A 69 1.93 13.05 6.71
CA ASN A 69 1.63 11.65 7.06
C ASN A 69 1.02 11.53 8.44
N GLN A 70 1.39 12.39 9.39
CA GLN A 70 0.75 12.42 10.71
C GLN A 70 -0.73 12.78 10.60
N LEU A 71 -1.07 13.77 9.78
CA LEU A 71 -2.45 14.18 9.57
C LEU A 71 -3.25 13.10 8.84
N SER A 72 -2.62 12.44 7.87
CA SER A 72 -3.23 11.32 7.16
C SER A 72 -3.56 10.17 8.12
N ALA A 73 -2.62 9.82 9.00
CA ALA A 73 -2.85 8.78 10.01
C ALA A 73 -3.98 9.17 10.97
N GLN A 74 -4.03 10.43 11.37
CA GLN A 74 -5.09 10.93 12.24
C GLN A 74 -6.45 10.79 11.58
N ARG A 75 -6.58 11.19 10.31
CA ARG A 75 -7.84 11.05 9.56
C ARG A 75 -8.26 9.58 9.47
N ALA A 76 -7.31 8.69 9.21
CA ALA A 76 -7.60 7.26 9.13
C ALA A 76 -8.12 6.70 10.45
N LEU A 77 -7.51 7.09 11.57
CA LEU A 77 -7.95 6.67 12.90
C LEU A 77 -9.32 7.23 13.22
N GLU A 78 -9.58 8.49 12.91
CA GLU A 78 -10.88 9.12 13.11
C GLU A 78 -11.97 8.45 12.27
N ALA A 79 -11.61 7.91 11.11
CA ALA A 79 -12.53 7.17 10.26
C ALA A 79 -12.78 5.75 10.75
N GLY A 80 -12.17 5.34 11.86
CA GLY A 80 -12.41 4.04 12.48
C GLY A 80 -11.52 2.92 11.98
N THR A 81 -10.37 3.24 11.37
CA THR A 81 -9.45 2.22 10.85
C THR A 81 -8.81 1.45 12.00
N THR A 82 -8.83 0.13 11.88
CA THR A 82 -8.25 -0.80 12.86
C THR A 82 -7.33 -1.78 12.14
N THR A 83 -6.47 -2.47 12.89
CA THR A 83 -5.60 -3.50 12.30
C THR A 83 -6.41 -4.62 11.61
N PRO A 84 -7.46 -5.18 12.23
CA PRO A 84 -8.30 -6.14 11.49
C PRO A 84 -8.96 -5.53 10.26
N GLY A 85 -9.35 -4.25 10.32
CA GLY A 85 -9.91 -3.53 9.17
C GLY A 85 -8.93 -3.41 8.02
N ILE A 86 -7.63 -3.26 8.31
CA ILE A 86 -6.60 -3.21 7.27
C ILE A 86 -6.51 -4.56 6.55
N MET A 87 -6.66 -5.66 7.25
CA MET A 87 -6.67 -6.97 6.61
C MET A 87 -7.86 -7.10 5.64
N GLU A 88 -9.01 -6.55 6.00
CA GLU A 88 -10.16 -6.52 5.09
C GLU A 88 -9.92 -5.63 3.88
N ILE A 89 -9.23 -4.51 4.08
CA ILE A 89 -8.82 -3.63 2.97
C ILE A 89 -7.93 -4.41 1.99
N LEU A 90 -6.94 -5.13 2.50
CA LEU A 90 -6.05 -5.94 1.67
C LEU A 90 -6.80 -7.00 0.88
N LYS A 91 -7.76 -7.67 1.51
CA LYS A 91 -8.60 -8.65 0.82
C LYS A 91 -9.38 -8.00 -0.32
N ALA A 92 -9.94 -6.82 -0.07
CA ALA A 92 -10.68 -6.09 -1.10
C ALA A 92 -9.77 -5.70 -2.26
N ILE A 93 -8.56 -5.21 -1.98
CA ILE A 93 -7.59 -4.87 -3.02
C ILE A 93 -7.30 -6.09 -3.89
N ARG A 94 -7.08 -7.24 -3.28
CA ARG A 94 -6.71 -8.48 -3.98
C ARG A 94 -7.82 -9.03 -4.88
N ARG A 95 -9.07 -8.59 -4.73
CA ARG A 95 -10.14 -8.98 -5.64
C ARG A 95 -9.92 -8.49 -7.07
N GLN A 96 -9.20 -7.37 -7.26
CA GLN A 96 -8.99 -6.76 -8.56
C GLN A 96 -7.54 -6.49 -8.92
N SER A 97 -6.60 -6.71 -8.00
CA SER A 97 -5.21 -6.33 -8.24
C SER A 97 -4.25 -7.28 -7.56
N GLN A 98 -3.15 -7.55 -8.25
CA GLN A 98 -2.00 -8.28 -7.70
C GLN A 98 -0.82 -7.32 -7.44
N ILE A 99 -1.07 -6.01 -7.39
CA ILE A 99 -0.01 -5.04 -7.17
C ILE A 99 0.77 -5.36 -5.89
N PRO A 100 2.10 -5.32 -5.93
CA PRO A 100 2.88 -5.49 -4.71
C PRO A 100 2.55 -4.43 -3.67
N ILE A 101 2.35 -4.86 -2.43
CA ILE A 101 2.02 -3.98 -1.31
C ILE A 101 3.01 -4.23 -0.18
N VAL A 102 3.53 -3.14 0.36
CA VAL A 102 4.37 -3.15 1.55
C VAL A 102 3.58 -2.48 2.66
N LEU A 103 3.39 -3.17 3.77
CA LEU A 103 2.79 -2.55 4.95
C LEU A 103 3.87 -1.79 5.71
N TYR A 104 3.59 -0.58 6.01
CA TYR A 104 4.56 0.32 6.63
C TYR A 104 4.15 0.74 8.04
#